data_f479ddf5d0a1c4444d80f6a5e5a043aa
#
_entry.id   f479ddf5d0a1c4444d80f6a5e5a043aa
#
_cell.length_a   1.000
_cell.length_b   1.000
_cell.length_c   1.000
_cell.angle_alpha   90.00
_cell.angle_beta   90.00
_cell.angle_gamma   90.00
#
_symmetry.space_group_name_H-M   'P 1'
#
loop_
_entity.id
_entity.type
_entity.pdbx_description
1 polymer ?
#
loop_
_entity_poly.entity_id
_entity_poly.type
_entity_poly.pdbx_seq_one_letter_code
_entity_poly.pdbx_strand_id
1 'polypeptide(L)'
;MNRLSITLSLAAAFAAGCSVTHLLRPAIAAENVTAQVIHTGDLEGDGLGAPNAGGMRSKLFVSADGMTISIQDGNVGKHMHPNTNEIQYILDGTGTIWLGDKEVKVKPGDLVVIPKGTPHGGTKPDGRTIKAIAIKTPPQAPDDVKLLN
;
A
#
# COMPACT_ATOMS: atom_id res chain seq x y z
N MET A 1 30.81 -19.83 57.76
CA MET A 1 30.60 -19.69 56.31
C MET A 1 29.16 -19.25 56.14
N ASN A 2 28.98 -18.02 55.76
CA ASN A 2 27.71 -17.27 55.83
C ASN A 2 26.77 -17.64 54.72
N ARG A 3 25.66 -18.22 55.07
CA ARG A 3 24.54 -18.54 54.15
C ARG A 3 23.82 -17.30 53.57
N LEU A 4 24.30 -16.09 53.97
CA LEU A 4 23.65 -14.84 53.57
C LEU A 4 24.14 -14.28 52.22
N SER A 5 25.27 -14.80 51.69
CA SER A 5 25.86 -14.28 50.45
C SER A 5 25.35 -14.93 49.16
N ILE A 6 24.59 -16.02 49.26
CA ILE A 6 24.11 -16.75 48.06
C ILE A 6 22.72 -16.24 47.62
N THR A 7 21.94 -15.69 48.54
CA THR A 7 20.59 -15.20 48.23
C THR A 7 20.58 -13.80 47.55
N LEU A 8 21.63 -12.98 47.75
CA LEU A 8 21.68 -11.68 47.09
C LEU A 8 22.09 -11.76 45.61
N SER A 9 22.83 -12.79 45.23
CA SER A 9 23.33 -12.93 43.84
C SER A 9 22.22 -13.45 42.88
N LEU A 10 21.21 -14.16 43.38
CA LEU A 10 20.13 -14.63 42.52
C LEU A 10 19.06 -13.55 42.27
N ALA A 11 18.86 -12.62 43.21
CA ALA A 11 17.91 -11.51 43.05
C ALA A 11 18.39 -10.45 42.03
N ALA A 12 19.72 -10.24 41.95
CA ALA A 12 20.29 -9.31 40.98
C ALA A 12 20.26 -9.83 39.53
N ALA A 13 20.33 -11.15 39.35
CA ALA A 13 20.28 -11.77 38.02
C ALA A 13 18.86 -11.75 37.41
N PHE A 14 17.81 -11.76 38.27
CA PHE A 14 16.43 -11.72 37.80
C PHE A 14 15.96 -10.30 37.44
N ALA A 15 16.53 -9.26 38.04
CA ALA A 15 16.21 -7.87 37.73
C ALA A 15 16.86 -7.38 36.43
N ALA A 16 17.99 -7.99 36.01
CA ALA A 16 18.67 -7.65 34.77
C ALA A 16 18.06 -8.34 33.52
N GLY A 17 17.31 -9.42 33.71
CA GLY A 17 16.70 -10.19 32.63
C GLY A 17 15.36 -9.68 32.12
N CYS A 18 14.70 -8.75 32.85
CA CYS A 18 13.38 -8.21 32.47
C CYS A 18 13.43 -6.81 31.85
N SER A 19 14.62 -6.28 31.58
CA SER A 19 14.75 -5.07 30.79
C SER A 19 14.89 -5.39 29.30
N VAL A 20 14.05 -6.28 28.76
CA VAL A 20 13.70 -6.22 27.37
C VAL A 20 12.84 -4.96 27.24
N THR A 21 13.50 -3.85 26.97
CA THR A 21 12.84 -2.69 26.42
C THR A 21 12.06 -3.18 25.20
N HIS A 22 10.76 -3.44 25.40
CA HIS A 22 9.83 -3.23 24.34
C HIS A 22 10.08 -1.79 23.92
N LEU A 23 10.86 -1.58 22.88
CA LEU A 23 10.77 -0.41 22.05
C LEU A 23 9.31 -0.41 21.62
N LEU A 24 8.47 0.23 22.42
CA LEU A 24 7.15 0.64 22.06
C LEU A 24 7.39 1.49 20.81
N ARG A 25 7.29 0.85 19.64
CA ARG A 25 7.00 1.63 18.45
C ARG A 25 5.80 2.46 18.87
N PRO A 26 5.90 3.81 18.79
CA PRO A 26 4.71 4.60 19.02
C PRO A 26 3.66 3.95 18.13
N ALA A 27 2.59 3.45 18.73
CA ALA A 27 1.42 3.10 17.97
C ALA A 27 1.06 4.41 17.29
N ILE A 28 1.37 4.53 16.01
CA ILE A 28 0.78 5.59 15.19
C ILE A 28 -0.69 5.31 15.39
N ALA A 29 -1.36 6.21 16.12
CA ALA A 29 -2.80 6.10 16.34
C ALA A 29 -3.38 5.91 14.94
N ALA A 30 -4.01 4.77 14.71
CA ALA A 30 -4.66 4.51 13.44
C ALA A 30 -5.68 5.64 13.27
N GLU A 31 -5.43 6.53 12.32
CA GLU A 31 -6.42 7.55 12.01
C GLU A 31 -7.67 6.82 11.59
N ASN A 32 -8.79 7.12 12.23
CA ASN A 32 -10.06 6.49 11.90
C ASN A 32 -10.55 7.03 10.56
N VAL A 33 -11.17 6.18 9.77
CA VAL A 33 -11.87 6.62 8.56
C VAL A 33 -13.01 7.55 8.95
N THR A 34 -13.09 8.70 8.30
CA THR A 34 -14.17 9.67 8.50
C THR A 34 -15.21 9.56 7.39
N ALA A 35 -16.49 9.72 7.76
CA ALA A 35 -17.59 9.73 6.78
C ALA A 35 -17.46 10.95 5.84
N GLN A 36 -17.34 10.68 4.54
CA GLN A 36 -17.18 11.71 3.51
C GLN A 36 -17.69 11.24 2.15
N VAL A 37 -18.01 12.18 1.29
CA VAL A 37 -18.27 11.94 -0.14
C VAL A 37 -17.14 12.57 -0.93
N ILE A 38 -16.54 11.80 -1.84
CA ILE A 38 -15.45 12.25 -2.71
C ILE A 38 -15.94 12.21 -4.15
N HIS A 39 -16.06 13.37 -4.78
CA HIS A 39 -16.43 13.48 -6.18
C HIS A 39 -15.19 13.25 -7.05
N THR A 40 -15.05 12.02 -7.58
CA THR A 40 -13.88 11.60 -8.36
C THR A 40 -14.02 11.91 -9.85
N GLY A 41 -15.25 12.15 -10.33
CA GLY A 41 -15.52 12.41 -11.74
C GLY A 41 -14.84 13.65 -12.29
N ASP A 42 -14.69 14.69 -11.45
CA ASP A 42 -14.12 15.97 -11.85
C ASP A 42 -12.60 16.04 -11.66
N LEU A 43 -11.97 14.95 -11.21
CA LEU A 43 -10.54 14.92 -10.94
C LEU A 43 -9.76 14.49 -12.19
N GLU A 44 -9.21 15.48 -12.88
CA GLU A 44 -8.37 15.29 -14.06
C GLU A 44 -7.09 16.13 -13.99
N GLY A 45 -6.08 15.75 -14.76
CA GLY A 45 -4.85 16.50 -14.91
C GLY A 45 -4.23 16.95 -13.59
N ASP A 46 -4.08 18.24 -13.39
CA ASP A 46 -3.45 18.81 -12.20
C ASP A 46 -4.26 18.59 -10.90
N GLY A 47 -5.56 18.32 -11.00
CA GLY A 47 -6.39 17.91 -9.85
C GLY A 47 -5.96 16.59 -9.21
N LEU A 48 -5.19 15.77 -9.91
CA LEU A 48 -4.60 14.51 -9.44
C LEU A 48 -3.17 14.67 -8.91
N GLY A 49 -2.62 15.88 -8.91
CA GLY A 49 -1.24 16.15 -8.52
C GLY A 49 -0.22 15.97 -9.66
N ALA A 50 1.05 16.22 -9.35
CA ALA A 50 2.13 16.09 -10.32
C ALA A 50 2.33 14.62 -10.73
N PRO A 51 2.67 14.32 -12.00
CA PRO A 51 2.99 12.97 -12.43
C PRO A 51 4.28 12.48 -11.75
N ASN A 52 4.33 11.20 -11.42
CA ASN A 52 5.56 10.55 -11.02
C ASN A 52 6.51 10.36 -12.24
N ALA A 53 7.69 9.79 -12.02
CA ALA A 53 8.67 9.53 -13.07
C ALA A 53 8.15 8.63 -14.22
N GLY A 54 7.13 7.82 -13.97
CA GLY A 54 6.46 6.97 -14.96
C GLY A 54 5.28 7.65 -15.68
N GLY A 55 4.99 8.92 -15.35
CA GLY A 55 3.89 9.67 -15.94
C GLY A 55 2.53 9.44 -15.28
N MET A 56 2.44 8.58 -14.27
CA MET A 56 1.21 8.35 -13.52
C MET A 56 0.95 9.48 -12.54
N ARG A 57 -0.28 9.99 -12.52
CA ARG A 57 -0.79 10.93 -11.53
C ARG A 57 -1.60 10.20 -10.47
N SER A 58 -1.55 10.63 -9.24
CA SER A 58 -2.35 10.04 -8.16
C SER A 58 -2.71 11.06 -7.10
N LYS A 59 -3.87 10.85 -6.48
CA LYS A 59 -4.33 11.64 -5.33
C LYS A 59 -4.82 10.69 -4.24
N LEU A 60 -4.22 10.80 -3.06
CA LEU A 60 -4.60 10.05 -1.87
C LEU A 60 -5.85 10.72 -1.25
N PHE A 61 -6.84 9.92 -0.89
CA PHE A 61 -8.06 10.37 -0.22
C PHE A 61 -8.15 9.90 1.23
N VAL A 62 -7.76 8.65 1.47
CA VAL A 62 -7.84 8.01 2.78
C VAL A 62 -6.52 7.33 3.07
N SER A 63 -6.02 7.52 4.29
CA SER A 63 -4.91 6.76 4.87
C SER A 63 -5.24 6.52 6.34
N ALA A 64 -6.01 5.48 6.61
CA ALA A 64 -6.55 5.18 7.93
C ALA A 64 -6.93 3.71 8.04
N ASP A 65 -7.10 3.20 9.25
CA ASP A 65 -7.55 1.83 9.55
C ASP A 65 -6.81 0.73 8.78
N GLY A 66 -5.49 0.90 8.56
CA GLY A 66 -4.66 -0.08 7.88
C GLY A 66 -4.88 -0.18 6.37
N MET A 67 -5.46 0.85 5.74
CA MET A 67 -5.63 0.93 4.30
C MET A 67 -5.35 2.32 3.74
N THR A 68 -5.13 2.38 2.43
CA THR A 68 -5.19 3.63 1.67
C THR A 68 -6.20 3.51 0.55
N ILE A 69 -6.85 4.64 0.23
CA ILE A 69 -7.71 4.78 -0.95
C ILE A 69 -7.21 5.98 -1.74
N SER A 70 -6.91 5.75 -3.00
CA SER A 70 -6.43 6.79 -3.92
C SER A 70 -7.10 6.66 -5.28
N ILE A 71 -7.06 7.73 -6.06
CA ILE A 71 -7.28 7.67 -7.49
C ILE A 71 -5.93 7.68 -8.20
N GLN A 72 -5.81 6.91 -9.26
CA GLN A 72 -4.64 6.81 -10.11
C GLN A 72 -5.06 7.01 -11.55
N ASP A 73 -4.28 7.76 -12.32
CA ASP A 73 -4.49 7.99 -13.76
C ASP A 73 -3.13 8.00 -14.47
N GLY A 74 -2.94 7.04 -15.35
CA GLY A 74 -1.68 6.92 -16.08
C GLY A 74 -1.29 5.48 -16.38
N ASN A 75 -0.11 5.35 -16.99
CA ASN A 75 0.47 4.08 -17.36
C ASN A 75 1.49 3.67 -16.32
N VAL A 76 1.42 2.45 -15.87
CA VAL A 76 2.30 1.90 -14.84
C VAL A 76 3.15 0.79 -15.43
N GLY A 77 4.46 0.82 -15.18
CA GLY A 77 5.35 -0.28 -15.51
C GLY A 77 4.98 -1.56 -14.76
N LYS A 78 5.37 -2.72 -15.28
CA LYS A 78 5.15 -4.01 -14.62
C LYS A 78 5.89 -4.05 -13.29
N HIS A 79 5.20 -4.39 -12.22
CA HIS A 79 5.75 -4.42 -10.86
C HIS A 79 4.98 -5.37 -9.96
N MET A 80 5.38 -5.50 -8.72
CA MET A 80 4.60 -6.15 -7.66
C MET A 80 4.80 -5.44 -6.32
N HIS A 81 3.84 -5.64 -5.42
CA HIS A 81 3.93 -5.24 -4.02
C HIS A 81 4.16 -6.49 -3.16
N PRO A 82 5.35 -6.69 -2.58
CA PRO A 82 5.64 -7.86 -1.75
C PRO A 82 4.73 -8.02 -0.52
N ASN A 83 4.29 -6.90 0.07
CA ASN A 83 3.60 -6.91 1.36
C ASN A 83 2.18 -6.33 1.32
N THR A 84 1.78 -5.70 0.21
CA THR A 84 0.50 -4.99 0.07
C THR A 84 -0.42 -5.71 -0.91
N ASN A 85 -1.66 -5.95 -0.52
CA ASN A 85 -2.73 -6.31 -1.45
C ASN A 85 -3.27 -5.02 -2.09
N GLU A 86 -3.64 -5.09 -3.35
CA GLU A 86 -4.24 -3.98 -4.07
C GLU A 86 -5.56 -4.39 -4.73
N ILE A 87 -6.55 -3.51 -4.67
CA ILE A 87 -7.80 -3.65 -5.41
C ILE A 87 -7.94 -2.41 -6.28
N GLN A 88 -8.17 -2.59 -7.56
CA GLN A 88 -8.42 -1.50 -8.49
C GLN A 88 -9.82 -1.58 -9.05
N TYR A 89 -10.57 -0.48 -8.98
CA TYR A 89 -11.82 -0.32 -9.70
C TYR A 89 -11.62 0.63 -10.86
N ILE A 90 -11.78 0.12 -12.08
CA ILE A 90 -11.53 0.90 -13.30
C ILE A 90 -12.66 1.92 -13.51
N LEU A 91 -12.31 3.19 -13.50
CA LEU A 91 -13.24 4.30 -13.69
C LEU A 91 -13.36 4.70 -15.17
N ASP A 92 -12.22 4.77 -15.86
CA ASP A 92 -12.15 5.23 -17.24
C ASP A 92 -10.96 4.60 -17.97
N GLY A 93 -11.04 4.57 -19.30
CA GLY A 93 -10.04 3.98 -20.17
C GLY A 93 -10.22 2.47 -20.36
N THR A 94 -9.73 1.98 -21.50
CA THR A 94 -9.67 0.56 -21.86
C THR A 94 -8.26 0.18 -22.25
N GLY A 95 -7.92 -1.09 -22.16
CA GLY A 95 -6.59 -1.59 -22.52
C GLY A 95 -6.29 -2.94 -21.93
N THR A 96 -5.00 -3.26 -21.84
CA THR A 96 -4.52 -4.47 -21.18
C THR A 96 -3.59 -4.11 -20.02
N ILE A 97 -3.60 -4.96 -19.00
CA ILE A 97 -2.66 -4.95 -17.88
C ILE A 97 -2.11 -6.35 -17.65
N TRP A 98 -0.93 -6.44 -17.07
CA TRP A 98 -0.45 -7.70 -16.50
C TRP A 98 -1.20 -7.99 -15.19
N LEU A 99 -1.61 -9.26 -15.03
CA LEU A 99 -2.15 -9.78 -13.78
C LEU A 99 -1.65 -11.22 -13.58
N GLY A 100 -0.70 -11.39 -12.67
CA GLY A 100 0.00 -12.66 -12.48
C GLY A 100 0.93 -12.96 -13.66
N ASP A 101 0.62 -14.02 -14.37
CA ASP A 101 1.41 -14.56 -15.48
C ASP A 101 0.88 -14.19 -16.89
N LYS A 102 -0.19 -13.40 -16.96
CA LYS A 102 -0.87 -13.10 -18.22
C LYS A 102 -1.30 -11.64 -18.34
N GLU A 103 -1.50 -11.21 -19.58
CA GLU A 103 -2.18 -9.96 -19.88
C GLU A 103 -3.69 -10.18 -19.86
N VAL A 104 -4.41 -9.23 -19.25
CA VAL A 104 -5.87 -9.22 -19.19
C VAL A 104 -6.40 -7.90 -19.71
N LYS A 105 -7.52 -7.94 -20.42
CA LYS A 105 -8.23 -6.73 -20.85
C LYS A 105 -9.01 -6.16 -19.67
N VAL A 106 -9.01 -4.83 -19.58
CA VAL A 106 -9.78 -4.08 -18.59
C VAL A 106 -10.57 -2.94 -19.25
N LYS A 107 -11.69 -2.60 -18.64
CA LYS A 107 -12.61 -1.54 -19.07
C LYS A 107 -13.30 -0.91 -17.85
N PRO A 108 -13.93 0.24 -17.99
CA PRO A 108 -14.72 0.86 -16.92
C PRO A 108 -15.74 -0.12 -16.33
N GLY A 109 -15.80 -0.15 -14.99
CA GLY A 109 -16.64 -1.05 -14.21
C GLY A 109 -15.96 -2.36 -13.80
N ASP A 110 -14.77 -2.67 -14.29
CA ASP A 110 -14.03 -3.86 -13.86
C ASP A 110 -13.40 -3.66 -12.48
N LEU A 111 -13.44 -4.70 -11.65
CA LEU A 111 -12.76 -4.81 -10.39
C LEU A 111 -11.58 -5.77 -10.52
N VAL A 112 -10.37 -5.27 -10.32
CA VAL A 112 -9.13 -6.05 -10.38
C VAL A 112 -8.65 -6.31 -8.96
N VAL A 113 -8.52 -7.57 -8.56
CA VAL A 113 -8.02 -7.98 -7.24
C VAL A 113 -6.60 -8.50 -7.40
N ILE A 114 -5.66 -7.86 -6.72
CA ILE A 114 -4.22 -8.09 -6.83
C ILE A 114 -3.67 -8.45 -5.44
N PRO A 115 -3.54 -9.76 -5.14
CA PRO A 115 -2.90 -10.18 -3.90
C PRO A 115 -1.43 -9.73 -3.86
N LYS A 116 -0.91 -9.52 -2.67
CA LYS A 116 0.52 -9.23 -2.45
C LYS A 116 1.40 -10.28 -3.15
N GLY A 117 2.53 -9.81 -3.70
CA GLY A 117 3.44 -10.65 -4.46
C GLY A 117 2.99 -10.95 -5.90
N THR A 118 1.80 -10.53 -6.32
CA THR A 118 1.31 -10.76 -7.68
C THR A 118 1.90 -9.71 -8.63
N PRO A 119 2.61 -10.13 -9.70
CA PRO A 119 3.02 -9.22 -10.78
C PRO A 119 1.81 -8.54 -11.42
N HIS A 120 1.85 -7.23 -11.59
CA HIS A 120 0.77 -6.46 -12.21
C HIS A 120 1.27 -5.15 -12.82
N GLY A 121 0.37 -4.36 -13.40
CA GLY A 121 0.73 -3.16 -14.16
C GLY A 121 1.09 -3.48 -15.60
N GLY A 122 2.19 -2.95 -16.11
CA GLY A 122 2.55 -3.11 -17.53
C GLY A 122 1.45 -2.62 -18.45
N THR A 123 0.82 -1.51 -18.07
CA THR A 123 -0.41 -0.97 -18.68
C THR A 123 -0.20 -0.59 -20.13
N LYS A 124 -1.05 -1.11 -21.00
CA LYS A 124 -1.11 -0.79 -22.43
C LYS A 124 -2.53 -0.28 -22.75
N PRO A 125 -2.78 1.02 -22.64
CA PRO A 125 -4.11 1.55 -22.93
C PRO A 125 -4.40 1.56 -24.42
N ASP A 126 -5.67 1.39 -24.79
CA ASP A 126 -6.14 1.55 -26.17
C ASP A 126 -6.20 3.03 -26.58
N GLY A 127 -6.23 3.95 -25.60
CA GLY A 127 -6.27 5.40 -25.76
C GLY A 127 -5.14 6.09 -25.00
N ARG A 128 -5.50 7.07 -24.14
CA ARG A 128 -4.50 7.88 -23.42
C ARG A 128 -3.97 7.17 -22.17
N THR A 129 -4.85 6.85 -21.24
CA THR A 129 -4.52 6.28 -19.91
C THR A 129 -5.63 5.39 -19.42
N ILE A 130 -5.38 4.65 -18.35
CA ILE A 130 -6.39 3.96 -17.54
C ILE A 130 -6.47 4.67 -16.20
N LYS A 131 -7.70 5.04 -15.79
CA LYS A 131 -8.00 5.70 -14.54
C LYS A 131 -8.70 4.72 -13.60
N ALA A 132 -8.21 4.61 -12.37
CA ALA A 132 -8.75 3.68 -11.39
C ALA A 132 -8.77 4.24 -9.97
N ILE A 133 -9.71 3.76 -9.15
CA ILE A 133 -9.56 3.83 -7.69
C ILE A 133 -8.68 2.66 -7.28
N ALA A 134 -7.63 2.94 -6.51
CA ALA A 134 -6.76 1.94 -5.92
C ALA A 134 -6.95 1.90 -4.39
N ILE A 135 -7.25 0.72 -3.87
CA ILE A 135 -7.34 0.44 -2.44
C ILE A 135 -6.18 -0.48 -2.09
N LYS A 136 -5.35 -0.09 -1.12
CA LYS A 136 -4.18 -0.86 -0.69
C LYS A 136 -4.26 -1.20 0.79
N THR A 137 -4.02 -2.47 1.12
CA THR A 137 -4.06 -2.98 2.49
C THR A 137 -3.00 -4.08 2.71
N PRO A 138 -2.09 -3.93 3.70
CA PRO A 138 -1.83 -2.69 4.44
C PRO A 138 -1.41 -1.53 3.51
N PRO A 139 -1.34 -0.29 4.03
CA PRO A 139 -0.79 0.84 3.28
C PRO A 139 0.57 0.50 2.68
N GLN A 140 0.76 0.84 1.41
CA GLN A 140 2.02 0.56 0.72
C GLN A 140 3.15 1.38 1.33
N ALA A 141 4.19 0.71 1.82
CA ALA A 141 5.43 1.37 2.22
C ALA A 141 6.20 1.90 0.99
N PRO A 142 7.04 2.94 1.13
CA PRO A 142 7.79 3.50 0.01
C PRO A 142 8.68 2.51 -0.73
N ASP A 143 9.17 1.49 -0.04
CA ASP A 143 10.04 0.41 -0.55
C ASP A 143 9.26 -0.85 -0.95
N ASP A 144 7.93 -0.87 -0.81
CA ASP A 144 7.08 -2.01 -1.17
C ASP A 144 6.69 -1.99 -2.66
N VAL A 145 7.63 -1.65 -3.53
CA VAL A 145 7.49 -1.75 -4.99
C VAL A 145 8.72 -2.45 -5.57
N LYS A 146 8.50 -3.57 -6.22
CA LYS A 146 9.53 -4.27 -6.99
C LYS A 146 9.21 -4.19 -8.46
N LEU A 147 10.00 -3.44 -9.22
CA LEU A 147 9.89 -3.36 -10.67
C LEU A 147 10.27 -4.70 -11.30
N LEU A 148 9.56 -5.07 -12.36
CA LEU A 148 9.75 -6.30 -13.11
C LEU A 148 10.02 -5.97 -14.58
N ASN A 149 10.94 -6.71 -15.18
CA ASN A 149 11.26 -6.59 -16.61
C ASN A 149 10.22 -7.30 -17.48
#